data_726bc4736f88be5a5c54b1434b3712f3
#
_entry.id   726bc4736f88be5a5c54b1434b3712f3
#
_cell.length_a   1.000
_cell.length_b   1.000
_cell.length_c   1.000
_cell.angle_alpha   90.00
_cell.angle_beta   90.00
_cell.angle_gamma   90.00
#
_symmetry.space_group_name_H-M   'P 1'
#
loop_
_entity.id
_entity.type
_entity.pdbx_description
1 polymer ?
#
loop_
_entity_poly.entity_id
_entity_poly.type
_entity_poly.pdbx_seq_one_letter_code
_entity_poly.pdbx_strand_id
1 'polypeptide(L)' 'MLALVAKGTSNKEIARELFISEATVKTHLTHLYAKLGVNDRAAAVAVAYDRGILG' A
#
# COMPACT_ATOMS: atom_id res chain seq x y z
N MET A 1 -6.49 -1.00 -1.04
CA MET A 1 -5.32 -0.15 -0.73
C MET A 1 -4.07 -0.49 -1.56
N LEU A 2 -3.72 -1.75 -1.68
CA LEU A 2 -2.52 -2.14 -2.43
C LEU A 2 -2.58 -1.72 -3.90
N ALA A 3 -3.75 -1.78 -4.52
CA ALA A 3 -3.92 -1.32 -5.90
C ALA A 3 -3.62 0.18 -6.06
N LEU A 4 -3.97 1.00 -5.07
CA LEU A 4 -3.66 2.43 -5.08
C LEU A 4 -2.16 2.65 -4.94
N VAL A 5 -1.49 1.86 -4.11
CA VAL A 5 -0.04 1.91 -3.96
C VAL A 5 0.65 1.57 -5.29
N ALA A 6 0.17 0.54 -5.97
CA ALA A 6 0.72 0.09 -7.25
C ALA A 6 0.59 1.14 -8.34
N LYS A 7 -0.44 1.98 -8.29
CA LYS A 7 -0.63 3.08 -9.24
C LYS A 7 0.29 4.28 -8.99
N GLY A 8 1.13 4.23 -7.96
CA GLY A 8 1.98 5.35 -7.59
C GLY A 8 1.25 6.47 -6.87
N THR A 9 0.05 6.19 -6.35
CA THR A 9 -0.76 7.16 -5.62
C THR A 9 -0.08 7.52 -4.31
N SER A 10 0.03 8.82 -4.00
CA SER A 10 0.62 9.27 -2.75
C SER A 10 -0.28 8.97 -1.56
N ASN A 11 0.29 8.95 -0.34
CA ASN A 11 -0.49 8.73 0.88
C ASN A 11 -1.62 9.75 1.02
N LYS A 12 -1.35 11.00 0.63
CA LYS A 12 -2.34 12.06 0.67
C LYS A 12 -3.53 11.75 -0.26
N GLU A 13 -3.26 11.28 -1.45
CA GLU A 13 -4.29 10.91 -2.41
C GLU A 13 -5.05 9.67 -1.98
N ILE A 14 -4.35 8.68 -1.43
CA ILE A 14 -4.98 7.48 -0.88
C ILE A 14 -5.93 7.87 0.25
N ALA A 15 -5.49 8.75 1.15
CA ALA A 15 -6.31 9.23 2.26
C ALA A 15 -7.59 9.90 1.75
N ARG A 16 -7.48 10.72 0.72
CA ARG A 16 -8.61 11.40 0.09
C ARG A 16 -9.59 10.39 -0.52
N GLU A 17 -9.07 9.42 -1.25
CA GLU A 17 -9.88 8.38 -1.89
C GLU A 17 -10.66 7.54 -0.88
N LEU A 18 -10.04 7.24 0.24
CA LEU A 18 -10.61 6.36 1.27
C LEU A 18 -11.33 7.13 2.38
N PHE A 19 -11.34 8.47 2.31
CA PHE A 19 -11.94 9.33 3.34
C PHE A 19 -11.35 9.10 4.73
N ILE A 20 -10.03 8.94 4.80
CA ILE A 20 -9.29 8.74 6.06
C ILE A 20 -8.11 9.70 6.13
N SER A 21 -7.46 9.80 7.29
CA SER A 21 -6.29 10.67 7.44
C SER A 21 -5.04 10.03 6.84
N GLU A 22 -4.04 10.85 6.52
CA GLU A 22 -2.74 10.34 6.05
C GLU A 22 -2.07 9.45 7.10
N ALA A 23 -2.22 9.80 8.37
CA ALA A 23 -1.67 8.99 9.47
C ALA A 23 -2.29 7.59 9.47
N THR A 24 -3.60 7.50 9.20
CA THR A 24 -4.31 6.22 9.10
C THR A 24 -3.80 5.42 7.91
N VAL A 25 -3.58 6.07 6.76
CA VAL A 25 -3.02 5.40 5.58
C VAL A 25 -1.64 4.82 5.92
N LYS A 26 -0.80 5.60 6.57
CA LYS A 26 0.55 5.15 6.95
C LYS A 26 0.49 3.93 7.86
N THR A 27 -0.42 3.92 8.82
CA THR A 27 -0.61 2.78 9.73
C THR A 27 -1.06 1.54 8.95
N HIS A 28 -2.02 1.68 8.05
CA HIS A 28 -2.48 0.57 7.23
C HIS A 28 -1.37 0.01 6.35
N LEU A 29 -0.56 0.87 5.74
CA LEU A 29 0.56 0.45 4.92
C LEU A 29 1.62 -0.29 5.73
N THR A 30 1.91 0.19 6.94
CA THR A 30 2.85 -0.47 7.84
C THR A 30 2.39 -1.89 8.16
N HIS A 31 1.11 -2.07 8.47
CA HIS A 31 0.54 -3.39 8.73
C HIS A 31 0.59 -4.28 7.49
N LEU A 32 0.27 -3.72 6.34
CA LEU A 32 0.31 -4.44 5.07
C LEU A 32 1.72 -4.93 4.75
N TYR A 33 2.71 -4.06 4.91
CA TYR A 33 4.11 -4.41 4.67
C TYR A 33 4.58 -5.51 5.62
N ALA A 34 4.18 -5.45 6.88
CA ALA A 34 4.50 -6.50 7.85
C ALA A 34 3.90 -7.85 7.43
N LYS A 35 2.65 -7.84 6.94
CA LYS A 35 2.00 -9.07 6.44
C LYS A 35 2.71 -9.65 5.24
N LEU A 36 3.23 -8.81 4.36
CA LEU A 36 3.93 -9.25 3.16
C LEU A 36 5.41 -9.57 3.44
N GLY A 37 5.91 -9.25 4.62
CA GLY A 37 7.30 -9.47 4.98
C GLY A 37 8.26 -8.54 4.26
N VAL A 38 7.82 -7.32 3.95
CA VAL A 38 8.62 -6.33 3.21
C VAL A 38 8.79 -5.06 4.04
N ASN A 39 9.74 -4.22 3.65
CA ASN A 39 10.10 -3.02 4.39
C ASN A 39 9.72 -1.71 3.71
N ASP A 40 9.30 -1.76 2.45
CA ASP A 40 8.96 -0.54 1.71
C ASP A 40 7.89 -0.80 0.66
N ARG A 41 7.44 0.30 0.04
CA ARG A 41 6.38 0.31 -0.96
C ARG A 41 6.74 -0.49 -2.21
N ALA A 42 7.94 -0.28 -2.73
CA ALA A 42 8.38 -0.95 -3.95
C ALA A 42 8.42 -2.47 -3.76
N ALA A 43 8.96 -2.92 -2.64
CA ALA A 43 9.00 -4.34 -2.32
C ALA A 43 7.59 -4.91 -2.13
N ALA A 44 6.69 -4.15 -1.51
CA ALA A 44 5.30 -4.57 -1.33
C ALA A 44 4.60 -4.78 -2.67
N VAL A 45 4.77 -3.87 -3.61
CA VAL A 45 4.19 -3.97 -4.95
C VAL A 45 4.77 -5.17 -5.70
N ALA A 46 6.07 -5.36 -5.63
CA ALA A 46 6.74 -6.50 -6.29
C ALA A 46 6.22 -7.84 -5.75
N VAL A 47 6.11 -7.97 -4.42
CA VAL A 47 5.57 -9.19 -3.79
C VAL A 47 4.12 -9.40 -4.17
N ALA A 48 3.33 -8.34 -4.24
CA ALA A 48 1.92 -8.44 -4.61
C ALA A 48 1.74 -8.96 -6.03
N TYR A 49 2.54 -8.49 -6.98
CA TYR A 49 2.52 -9.01 -8.34
C TYR A 49 2.97 -10.46 -8.39
N ASP A 50 4.06 -10.79 -7.67
CA ASP A 50 4.61 -12.13 -7.63
C ASP A 50 3.61 -13.15 -7.07
N ARG A 51 2.82 -12.75 -6.09
CA ARG A 51 1.79 -13.61 -5.48
C ARG A 51 0.45 -13.58 -6.21
N GLY A 52 0.36 -12.83 -7.31
CA GLY A 52 -0.85 -12.71 -8.09
C GLY A 52 -1.95 -11.87 -7.46
N ILE A 53 -1.63 -11.07 -6.42
CA ILE A 53 -2.61 -10.20 -5.77
C ILE A 53 -3.01 -9.04 -6.69
N LEU A 54 -2.07 -8.49 -7.43
CA LEU A 54 -2.28 -7.37 -8.34
C LEU A 54 -2.30 -7.77 -9.81
N GLY A 55 -1.77 -8.88 -10.10
CA GLY A 55 -1.60 -9.32 -11.49
C GLY A 55 -2.34 -10.53 -11.78
#